data_6e1bc455143df4b34b0c026de8f75316
#
_entry.id   6e1bc455143df4b34b0c026de8f75316
#
_cell.length_a   1.000
_cell.length_b   1.000
_cell.length_c   1.000
_cell.angle_alpha   90.00
_cell.angle_beta   90.00
_cell.angle_gamma   90.00
#
_symmetry.space_group_name_H-M   'P 1'
#
loop_
_entity.id
_entity.type
_entity.pdbx_description
1 polymer ?
#
loop_
_entity_poly.entity_id
_entity_poly.type
_entity_poly.pdbx_seq_one_letter_code
_entity_poly.pdbx_strand_id
1 'polypeptide(L)'
;MTRVLDLELVDLDSLLDGVRAGDKAAFSALYDAIAPQVLGLATHILRDQAQAEEVTQEVFVEVWQKAHTFDPARGSAKSWVLRLAKSRSIDRLRSWRSAQARDTEDFNLQLTTWVAPAEEEAEQRLESQELQELIDSIGEPHRSALMLAYFGEYTHQEIADATGVALGTAKTRVRDGLQKLRKAVTVKGCL
;
A
#
# COMPACT_ATOMS: atom_id res chain seq x y z
N MET A 1 31.92 3.44 19.20
CA MET A 1 32.19 3.54 17.75
C MET A 1 31.06 2.84 17.02
N THR A 2 30.00 3.59 16.78
CA THR A 2 28.75 3.10 16.17
C THR A 2 28.95 3.08 14.66
N ARG A 3 28.88 1.90 14.08
CA ARG A 3 28.99 1.65 12.65
C ARG A 3 27.70 2.18 12.01
N VAL A 4 27.76 3.38 11.48
CA VAL A 4 26.79 3.88 10.51
C VAL A 4 26.99 2.98 9.28
N LEU A 5 26.13 1.98 9.13
CA LEU A 5 26.08 1.17 7.94
C LEU A 5 25.62 2.09 6.81
N ASP A 6 26.49 2.33 5.85
CA ASP A 6 26.13 2.79 4.52
C ASP A 6 24.95 1.96 4.05
N LEU A 7 23.78 2.55 3.97
CA LEU A 7 22.67 2.06 3.19
C LEU A 7 23.06 2.23 1.71
N GLU A 8 24.02 1.40 1.23
CA GLU A 8 24.11 1.11 -0.18
C GLU A 8 22.70 0.73 -0.62
N LEU A 9 22.24 1.39 -1.65
CA LEU A 9 20.93 1.15 -2.28
C LEU A 9 20.81 -0.35 -2.56
N VAL A 10 20.15 -1.07 -1.65
CA VAL A 10 19.93 -2.52 -1.81
C VAL A 10 19.07 -2.70 -3.05
N ASP A 11 19.64 -3.27 -4.10
CA ASP A 11 18.93 -3.56 -5.34
C ASP A 11 17.92 -4.69 -5.12
N LEU A 12 16.72 -4.30 -4.72
CA LEU A 12 15.62 -5.26 -4.46
C LEU A 12 15.23 -6.04 -5.73
N ASP A 13 15.44 -5.49 -6.91
CA ASP A 13 15.13 -6.15 -8.17
C ASP A 13 16.10 -7.32 -8.40
N SER A 14 17.41 -7.13 -8.19
CA SER A 14 18.40 -8.20 -8.24
C SER A 14 18.18 -9.25 -7.16
N LEU A 15 17.79 -8.86 -5.94
CA LEU A 15 17.46 -9.81 -4.88
C LEU A 15 16.25 -10.66 -5.24
N LEU A 16 15.22 -10.07 -5.82
CA LEU A 16 14.02 -10.80 -6.25
C LEU A 16 14.33 -11.77 -7.41
N ASP A 17 15.22 -11.41 -8.31
CA ASP A 17 15.71 -12.33 -9.35
C ASP A 17 16.46 -13.51 -8.74
N GLY A 18 17.27 -13.31 -7.69
CA GLY A 18 17.88 -14.40 -6.91
C GLY A 18 16.82 -15.31 -6.28
N VAL A 19 15.77 -14.73 -5.69
CA VAL A 19 14.63 -15.49 -5.15
C VAL A 19 13.95 -16.33 -6.23
N ARG A 20 13.77 -15.81 -7.43
CA ARG A 20 13.26 -16.58 -8.60
C ARG A 20 14.12 -17.80 -8.93
N ALA A 21 15.42 -17.68 -8.74
CA ALA A 21 16.37 -18.79 -8.93
C ALA A 21 16.40 -19.77 -7.74
N GLY A 22 15.64 -19.52 -6.67
CA GLY A 22 15.59 -20.35 -5.47
C GLY A 22 16.71 -20.08 -4.47
N ASP A 23 17.37 -18.92 -4.56
CA ASP A 23 18.44 -18.53 -3.64
C ASP A 23 17.85 -18.07 -2.30
N LYS A 24 18.13 -18.83 -1.25
CA LYS A 24 17.69 -18.55 0.12
C LYS A 24 18.43 -17.35 0.74
N ALA A 25 19.67 -17.09 0.34
CA ALA A 25 20.41 -15.95 0.84
C ALA A 25 19.84 -14.65 0.26
N ALA A 26 19.50 -14.63 -1.03
CA ALA A 26 18.79 -13.52 -1.66
C ALA A 26 17.42 -13.27 -1.01
N PHE A 27 16.69 -14.34 -0.64
CA PHE A 27 15.41 -14.20 0.08
C PHE A 27 15.60 -13.59 1.47
N SER A 28 16.60 -14.02 2.24
CA SER A 28 16.89 -13.43 3.56
C SER A 28 17.23 -11.96 3.44
N ALA A 29 18.09 -11.59 2.48
CA ALA A 29 18.45 -10.20 2.26
C ALA A 29 17.26 -9.35 1.80
N LEU A 30 16.39 -9.87 0.93
CA LEU A 30 15.14 -9.21 0.52
C LEU A 30 14.21 -9.00 1.71
N TYR A 31 14.06 -10.03 2.56
CA TYR A 31 13.26 -9.94 3.78
C TYR A 31 13.77 -8.82 4.69
N ASP A 32 15.06 -8.83 5.04
CA ASP A 32 15.66 -7.85 5.93
C ASP A 32 15.50 -6.41 5.41
N ALA A 33 15.59 -6.23 4.09
CA ALA A 33 15.51 -4.92 3.46
C ALA A 33 14.09 -4.33 3.40
N ILE A 34 13.03 -5.16 3.26
CA ILE A 34 11.67 -4.65 2.98
C ILE A 34 10.63 -5.05 4.03
N ALA A 35 10.90 -6.00 4.93
CA ALA A 35 9.93 -6.44 5.93
C ALA A 35 9.41 -5.32 6.84
N PRO A 36 10.22 -4.33 7.29
CA PRO A 36 9.72 -3.21 8.06
C PRO A 36 8.63 -2.41 7.32
N GLN A 37 8.79 -2.22 6.00
CA GLN A 37 7.83 -1.48 5.18
C GLN A 37 6.55 -2.29 4.95
N VAL A 38 6.66 -3.61 4.76
CA VAL A 38 5.51 -4.53 4.65
C VAL A 38 4.72 -4.54 5.95
N LEU A 39 5.40 -4.69 7.09
CA LEU A 39 4.76 -4.68 8.42
C LEU A 39 4.10 -3.33 8.71
N GLY A 40 4.78 -2.22 8.43
CA GLY A 40 4.22 -0.88 8.61
C GLY A 40 2.95 -0.68 7.78
N LEU A 41 2.95 -1.11 6.51
CA LEU A 41 1.75 -1.05 5.65
C LEU A 41 0.62 -1.93 6.20
N ALA A 42 0.91 -3.17 6.60
CA ALA A 42 -0.08 -4.08 7.17
C ALA A 42 -0.67 -3.55 8.47
N THR A 43 0.17 -3.01 9.38
CA THR A 43 -0.27 -2.39 10.64
C THR A 43 -1.16 -1.18 10.40
N HIS A 44 -0.80 -0.33 9.41
CA HIS A 44 -1.61 0.82 9.04
C HIS A 44 -3.02 0.42 8.55
N ILE A 45 -3.12 -0.65 7.74
CA ILE A 45 -4.37 -1.14 7.18
C ILE A 45 -5.21 -1.86 8.26
N LEU A 46 -4.60 -2.78 9.00
CA LEU A 46 -5.31 -3.68 9.92
C LEU A 46 -5.56 -3.05 11.29
N ARG A 47 -4.72 -2.10 11.70
CA ARG A 47 -4.73 -1.47 13.04
C ARG A 47 -4.66 -2.49 14.19
N ASP A 48 -4.07 -3.64 13.90
CA ASP A 48 -3.84 -4.75 14.82
C ASP A 48 -2.46 -5.34 14.54
N GLN A 49 -1.58 -5.24 15.53
CA GLN A 49 -0.18 -5.65 15.40
C GLN A 49 -0.04 -7.16 15.14
N ALA A 50 -0.80 -7.99 15.85
CA ALA A 50 -0.71 -9.44 15.71
C ALA A 50 -1.16 -9.89 14.31
N GLN A 51 -2.25 -9.33 13.80
CA GLN A 51 -2.74 -9.59 12.44
C GLN A 51 -1.76 -9.07 11.39
N ALA A 52 -1.12 -7.93 11.62
CA ALA A 52 -0.13 -7.38 10.70
C ALA A 52 1.12 -8.27 10.61
N GLU A 53 1.58 -8.82 11.72
CA GLU A 53 2.69 -9.77 11.75
C GLU A 53 2.37 -11.06 11.00
N GLU A 54 1.16 -11.62 11.20
CA GLU A 54 0.70 -12.80 10.44
C GLU A 54 0.64 -12.52 8.94
N VAL A 55 0.02 -11.41 8.54
CA VAL A 55 -0.05 -11.02 7.13
C VAL A 55 1.34 -10.79 6.54
N THR A 56 2.26 -10.19 7.30
CA THR A 56 3.64 -10.02 6.86
C THR A 56 4.29 -11.36 6.54
N GLN A 57 4.14 -12.36 7.41
CA GLN A 57 4.67 -13.70 7.17
C GLN A 57 4.03 -14.35 5.92
N GLU A 58 2.71 -14.26 5.78
CA GLU A 58 1.99 -14.76 4.59
C GLU A 58 2.49 -14.12 3.30
N VAL A 59 2.74 -12.81 3.31
CA VAL A 59 3.28 -12.08 2.16
C VAL A 59 4.64 -12.62 1.74
N PHE A 60 5.56 -12.86 2.68
CA PHE A 60 6.88 -13.37 2.34
C PHE A 60 6.84 -14.84 1.88
N VAL A 61 5.92 -15.65 2.40
CA VAL A 61 5.66 -16.99 1.84
C VAL A 61 5.19 -16.87 0.38
N GLU A 62 4.27 -15.93 0.11
CA GLU A 62 3.78 -15.69 -1.25
C GLU A 62 4.87 -15.13 -2.18
N VAL A 63 5.73 -14.23 -1.69
CA VAL A 63 6.89 -13.73 -2.42
C VAL A 63 7.78 -14.89 -2.86
N TRP A 64 8.13 -15.79 -1.96
CA TRP A 64 8.92 -16.99 -2.29
C TRP A 64 8.27 -17.85 -3.35
N GLN A 65 6.97 -18.12 -3.22
CA GLN A 65 6.22 -18.97 -4.14
C GLN A 65 6.00 -18.34 -5.51
N LYS A 66 5.76 -17.01 -5.55
CA LYS A 66 5.33 -16.30 -6.75
C LYS A 66 6.41 -15.39 -7.37
N ALA A 67 7.65 -15.41 -6.88
CA ALA A 67 8.74 -14.63 -7.45
C ALA A 67 8.88 -14.81 -8.97
N HIS A 68 8.56 -16.01 -9.49
CA HIS A 68 8.58 -16.32 -10.92
C HIS A 68 7.55 -15.51 -11.73
N THR A 69 6.53 -14.92 -11.11
CA THR A 69 5.51 -14.09 -11.77
C THR A 69 5.89 -12.60 -11.82
N PHE A 70 6.97 -12.22 -11.16
CA PHE A 70 7.46 -10.85 -11.22
C PHE A 70 7.94 -10.50 -12.61
N ASP A 71 7.50 -9.34 -13.10
CA ASP A 71 7.90 -8.79 -14.40
C ASP A 71 8.46 -7.38 -14.20
N PRO A 72 9.79 -7.19 -14.35
CA PRO A 72 10.44 -5.89 -14.15
C PRO A 72 9.95 -4.81 -15.12
N ALA A 73 9.41 -5.18 -16.28
CA ALA A 73 8.81 -4.23 -17.21
C ALA A 73 7.52 -3.58 -16.67
N ARG A 74 6.91 -4.17 -15.65
CA ARG A 74 5.65 -3.70 -15.02
C ARG A 74 5.85 -2.93 -13.73
N GLY A 75 7.08 -2.78 -13.25
CA GLY A 75 7.43 -2.02 -12.06
C GLY A 75 8.52 -2.69 -11.22
N SER A 76 8.99 -2.00 -10.17
CA SER A 76 10.05 -2.48 -9.30
C SER A 76 9.61 -3.62 -8.37
N ALA A 77 10.57 -4.42 -7.89
CA ALA A 77 10.37 -5.46 -6.88
C ALA A 77 9.69 -4.90 -5.62
N LYS A 78 10.12 -3.71 -5.16
CA LYS A 78 9.49 -3.01 -4.03
C LYS A 78 8.00 -2.81 -4.26
N SER A 79 7.62 -2.24 -5.40
CA SER A 79 6.21 -1.99 -5.74
C SER A 79 5.40 -3.28 -5.86
N TRP A 80 6.02 -4.36 -6.33
CA TRP A 80 5.37 -5.66 -6.45
C TRP A 80 5.11 -6.29 -5.08
N VAL A 81 6.10 -6.31 -4.17
CA VAL A 81 5.96 -6.83 -2.81
C VAL A 81 4.93 -6.02 -2.01
N LEU A 82 5.00 -4.68 -2.06
CA LEU A 82 4.04 -3.83 -1.33
C LEU A 82 2.61 -3.97 -1.87
N ARG A 83 2.43 -4.26 -3.15
CA ARG A 83 1.11 -4.58 -3.73
C ARG A 83 0.55 -5.90 -3.20
N LEU A 84 1.39 -6.94 -3.02
CA LEU A 84 1.00 -8.18 -2.35
C LEU A 84 0.58 -7.91 -0.90
N ALA A 85 1.40 -7.15 -0.17
CA ALA A 85 1.13 -6.77 1.21
C ALA A 85 -0.22 -6.05 1.34
N LYS A 86 -0.47 -5.03 0.51
CA LYS A 86 -1.75 -4.31 0.48
C LYS A 86 -2.91 -5.26 0.20
N SER A 87 -2.80 -6.11 -0.82
CA SER A 87 -3.87 -7.05 -1.18
C SER A 87 -4.19 -8.00 -0.03
N ARG A 88 -3.19 -8.58 0.62
CA ARG A 88 -3.38 -9.51 1.75
C ARG A 88 -3.98 -8.82 2.97
N SER A 89 -3.52 -7.63 3.29
CA SER A 89 -4.07 -6.84 4.40
C SER A 89 -5.54 -6.49 4.16
N ILE A 90 -5.91 -6.08 2.95
CA ILE A 90 -7.30 -5.79 2.59
C ILE A 90 -8.18 -7.06 2.66
N ASP A 91 -7.70 -8.18 2.11
CA ASP A 91 -8.45 -9.44 2.16
C ASP A 91 -8.69 -9.89 3.61
N ARG A 92 -7.67 -9.76 4.49
CA ARG A 92 -7.77 -10.05 5.92
C ARG A 92 -8.78 -9.12 6.60
N LEU A 93 -8.71 -7.82 6.35
CA LEU A 93 -9.63 -6.83 6.91
C LEU A 93 -11.09 -7.10 6.50
N ARG A 94 -11.33 -7.46 5.23
CA ARG A 94 -12.66 -7.81 4.72
C ARG A 94 -13.20 -9.08 5.35
N SER A 95 -12.37 -10.11 5.47
CA SER A 95 -12.74 -11.36 6.13
C SER A 95 -13.16 -11.11 7.58
N TRP A 96 -12.42 -10.27 8.29
CA TRP A 96 -12.71 -9.93 9.68
C TRP A 96 -14.00 -9.10 9.81
N ARG A 97 -14.17 -8.07 8.99
CA ARG A 97 -15.40 -7.27 8.93
C ARG A 97 -16.63 -8.13 8.60
N SER A 98 -16.50 -9.08 7.67
CA SER A 98 -17.58 -10.01 7.33
C SER A 98 -17.93 -10.97 8.47
N ALA A 99 -16.98 -11.32 9.32
CA ALA A 99 -17.22 -12.13 10.52
C ALA A 99 -17.94 -11.30 11.60
N GLN A 100 -17.55 -10.04 11.80
CA GLN A 100 -18.19 -9.13 12.76
C GLN A 100 -19.55 -8.62 12.28
N ALA A 101 -19.76 -8.36 10.99
CA ALA A 101 -21.05 -7.89 10.46
C ALA A 101 -22.19 -8.93 10.59
N ARG A 102 -21.87 -10.19 10.90
CA ARG A 102 -22.86 -11.20 11.27
C ARG A 102 -23.38 -11.02 12.70
N ASP A 103 -22.67 -10.24 13.53
CA ASP A 103 -23.03 -10.00 14.93
C ASP A 103 -23.61 -8.59 15.19
N THR A 104 -23.45 -7.62 14.28
CA THR A 104 -24.00 -6.26 14.47
C THR A 104 -24.30 -5.58 13.13
N GLU A 105 -25.58 -5.24 12.90
CA GLU A 105 -26.04 -4.33 11.85
C GLU A 105 -25.65 -2.87 12.20
N ASP A 106 -24.44 -2.45 11.91
CA ASP A 106 -24.12 -1.01 11.86
C ASP A 106 -22.93 -0.77 10.93
N PHE A 107 -23.28 -0.59 9.63
CA PHE A 107 -22.32 -0.19 8.61
C PHE A 107 -22.20 1.34 8.62
N ASN A 108 -21.40 1.88 9.55
CA ASN A 108 -21.11 3.31 9.57
C ASN A 108 -19.92 3.59 8.64
N LEU A 109 -20.22 4.22 7.50
CA LEU A 109 -19.25 4.73 6.53
C LEU A 109 -18.45 5.89 7.18
N GLN A 110 -17.51 5.57 8.04
CA GLN A 110 -16.54 6.56 8.47
C GLN A 110 -15.48 6.71 7.38
N LEU A 111 -15.61 7.76 6.57
CA LEU A 111 -14.50 8.37 5.85
C LEU A 111 -13.43 8.71 6.91
N THR A 112 -12.53 7.80 7.16
CA THR A 112 -11.41 8.07 8.04
C THR A 112 -10.55 9.11 7.34
N THR A 113 -10.69 10.36 7.76
CA THR A 113 -9.71 11.40 7.48
C THR A 113 -8.35 10.80 7.86
N TRP A 114 -7.44 10.69 6.91
CA TRP A 114 -6.08 10.26 7.21
C TRP A 114 -5.51 11.24 8.24
N VAL A 115 -5.33 10.77 9.47
CA VAL A 115 -4.64 11.50 10.53
C VAL A 115 -3.29 10.84 10.64
N ALA A 116 -2.22 11.59 10.37
CA ALA A 116 -0.87 11.13 10.61
C ALA A 116 -0.73 10.67 12.06
N PRO A 117 -0.01 9.57 12.33
CA PRO A 117 0.23 9.12 13.69
C PRO A 117 0.85 10.22 14.55
N ALA A 118 0.41 10.37 15.79
CA ALA A 118 0.81 11.48 16.68
C ALA A 118 2.30 11.48 17.09
N GLU A 119 3.05 10.43 16.75
CA GLU A 119 4.47 10.24 17.10
C GLU A 119 5.43 10.35 15.91
N GLU A 120 4.98 10.91 14.78
CA GLU A 120 5.88 11.12 13.63
C GLU A 120 6.89 12.23 13.91
N GLU A 121 8.17 11.97 13.59
CA GLU A 121 9.24 12.97 13.60
C GLU A 121 8.88 14.13 12.63
N ALA A 122 9.41 15.35 12.92
CA ALA A 122 9.02 16.56 12.19
C ALA A 122 9.20 16.47 10.66
N GLU A 123 10.14 15.64 10.20
CA GLU A 123 10.45 15.41 8.79
C GLU A 123 9.34 14.60 8.10
N GLN A 124 8.81 13.56 8.75
CA GLN A 124 7.67 12.78 8.26
C GLN A 124 6.38 13.59 8.21
N ARG A 125 6.20 14.54 9.13
CA ARG A 125 5.03 15.46 9.11
C ARG A 125 5.05 16.40 7.90
N LEU A 126 6.22 16.89 7.51
CA LEU A 126 6.37 17.71 6.31
C LEU A 126 6.06 16.92 5.04
N GLU A 127 6.59 15.69 4.91
CA GLU A 127 6.28 14.81 3.78
C GLU A 127 4.79 14.44 3.72
N SER A 128 4.18 14.21 4.88
CA SER A 128 2.74 13.92 4.98
C SER A 128 1.87 15.11 4.55
N GLN A 129 2.26 16.32 4.91
CA GLN A 129 1.56 17.55 4.51
C GLN A 129 1.69 17.83 3.00
N GLU A 130 2.89 17.66 2.45
CA GLU A 130 3.12 17.82 1.00
C GLU A 130 2.31 16.80 0.19
N LEU A 131 2.24 15.55 0.65
CA LEU A 131 1.42 14.51 0.02
C LEU A 131 -0.07 14.87 0.08
N GLN A 132 -0.53 15.39 1.22
CA GLN A 132 -1.93 15.83 1.36
C GLN A 132 -2.27 16.97 0.39
N GLU A 133 -1.39 17.97 0.26
CA GLU A 133 -1.56 19.05 -0.70
C GLU A 133 -1.58 18.56 -2.15
N LEU A 134 -0.73 17.59 -2.48
CA LEU A 134 -0.73 16.95 -3.80
C LEU A 134 -2.05 16.23 -4.08
N ILE A 135 -2.57 15.48 -3.11
CA ILE A 135 -3.86 14.80 -3.22
C ILE A 135 -5.00 15.81 -3.37
N ASP A 136 -4.98 16.90 -2.61
CA ASP A 136 -5.99 17.94 -2.68
C ASP A 136 -5.98 18.68 -4.02
N SER A 137 -4.80 18.81 -4.65
CA SER A 137 -4.65 19.44 -5.97
C SER A 137 -5.27 18.63 -7.13
N ILE A 138 -5.54 17.34 -6.94
CA ILE A 138 -6.14 16.48 -7.98
C ILE A 138 -7.56 16.94 -8.35
N GLY A 139 -8.29 17.48 -7.39
CA GLY A 139 -9.68 17.94 -7.53
C GLY A 139 -10.71 16.81 -7.63
N GLU A 140 -11.97 17.19 -7.30
CA GLU A 140 -13.10 16.26 -7.40
C GLU A 140 -13.48 16.00 -8.88
N PRO A 141 -14.05 14.83 -9.20
CA PRO A 141 -14.36 13.68 -8.33
C PRO A 141 -13.21 12.65 -8.20
N HIS A 142 -12.04 12.97 -8.71
CA HIS A 142 -10.91 12.05 -8.77
C HIS A 142 -10.25 11.87 -7.40
N ARG A 143 -10.18 12.96 -6.63
CA ARG A 143 -9.69 12.96 -5.25
C ARG A 143 -10.47 11.99 -4.38
N SER A 144 -11.78 12.11 -4.33
CA SER A 144 -12.64 11.22 -3.54
C SER A 144 -12.51 9.77 -3.98
N ALA A 145 -12.46 9.50 -5.28
CA ALA A 145 -12.29 8.13 -5.79
C ALA A 145 -10.93 7.53 -5.39
N LEU A 146 -9.85 8.32 -5.40
CA LEU A 146 -8.53 7.90 -4.92
C LEU A 146 -8.52 7.65 -3.41
N MET A 147 -9.10 8.56 -2.63
CA MET A 147 -9.18 8.41 -1.17
C MET A 147 -9.91 7.12 -0.79
N LEU A 148 -11.05 6.84 -1.42
CA LEU A 148 -11.80 5.60 -1.20
C LEU A 148 -10.98 4.36 -1.62
N ALA A 149 -10.29 4.39 -2.77
CA ALA A 149 -9.55 3.24 -3.27
C ALA A 149 -8.29 2.92 -2.45
N TYR A 150 -7.56 3.93 -1.99
CA TYR A 150 -6.23 3.76 -1.40
C TYR A 150 -6.20 3.88 0.11
N PHE A 151 -7.04 4.72 0.69
CA PHE A 151 -7.11 4.94 2.14
C PHE A 151 -8.37 4.31 2.76
N GLY A 152 -9.49 4.31 2.02
CA GLY A 152 -10.71 3.63 2.45
C GLY A 152 -10.77 2.15 2.09
N GLU A 153 -9.84 1.67 1.26
CA GLU A 153 -9.71 0.26 0.83
C GLU A 153 -10.93 -0.29 0.08
N TYR A 154 -11.71 0.61 -0.52
CA TYR A 154 -12.88 0.25 -1.29
C TYR A 154 -12.49 -0.40 -2.62
N THR A 155 -13.20 -1.47 -3.00
CA THR A 155 -13.18 -1.98 -4.38
C THR A 155 -13.81 -0.95 -5.31
N HIS A 156 -13.52 -1.06 -6.60
CA HIS A 156 -14.18 -0.20 -7.60
C HIS A 156 -15.70 -0.35 -7.60
N GLN A 157 -16.24 -1.53 -7.23
CA GLN A 157 -17.69 -1.73 -7.10
C GLN A 157 -18.22 -0.95 -5.89
N GLU A 158 -17.58 -1.07 -4.74
CA GLU A 158 -17.96 -0.31 -3.53
C GLU A 158 -17.84 1.21 -3.74
N ILE A 159 -16.81 1.66 -4.50
CA ILE A 159 -16.70 3.07 -4.89
C ILE A 159 -17.87 3.49 -5.79
N ALA A 160 -18.24 2.64 -6.76
CA ALA A 160 -19.37 2.90 -7.64
C ALA A 160 -20.68 3.04 -6.84
N ASP A 161 -20.92 2.12 -5.92
CA ASP A 161 -22.10 2.10 -5.06
C ASP A 161 -22.12 3.30 -4.10
N ALA A 162 -21.01 3.59 -3.44
CA ALA A 162 -20.88 4.71 -2.50
C ALA A 162 -21.00 6.10 -3.16
N THR A 163 -20.58 6.22 -4.43
CA THR A 163 -20.60 7.49 -5.17
C THR A 163 -21.76 7.61 -6.16
N GLY A 164 -22.63 6.58 -6.25
CA GLY A 164 -23.80 6.58 -7.13
C GLY A 164 -23.46 6.62 -8.63
N VAL A 165 -22.32 6.02 -9.04
CA VAL A 165 -21.87 6.02 -10.45
C VAL A 165 -21.71 4.59 -10.99
N ALA A 166 -21.67 4.44 -12.31
CA ALA A 166 -21.40 3.15 -12.92
C ALA A 166 -19.97 2.66 -12.59
N LEU A 167 -19.77 1.35 -12.47
CA LEU A 167 -18.47 0.71 -12.21
C LEU A 167 -17.36 1.19 -13.16
N GLY A 168 -17.68 1.37 -14.45
CA GLY A 168 -16.74 1.91 -15.44
C GLY A 168 -16.28 3.32 -15.11
N THR A 169 -17.20 4.15 -14.63
CA THR A 169 -16.91 5.53 -14.18
C THR A 169 -16.03 5.53 -12.93
N ALA A 170 -16.31 4.69 -11.94
CA ALA A 170 -15.47 4.55 -10.74
C ALA A 170 -14.03 4.15 -11.11
N LYS A 171 -13.87 3.12 -11.96
CA LYS A 171 -12.54 2.70 -12.48
C LYS A 171 -11.81 3.85 -13.19
N THR A 172 -12.51 4.61 -14.02
CA THR A 172 -11.93 5.74 -14.75
C THR A 172 -11.50 6.85 -13.81
N ARG A 173 -12.34 7.20 -12.82
CA ARG A 173 -12.01 8.23 -11.82
C ARG A 173 -10.77 7.88 -11.01
N VAL A 174 -10.61 6.64 -10.58
CA VAL A 174 -9.42 6.17 -9.86
C VAL A 174 -8.18 6.23 -10.76
N ARG A 175 -8.28 5.71 -12.00
CA ARG A 175 -7.17 5.73 -12.96
C ARG A 175 -6.71 7.15 -13.29
N ASP A 176 -7.65 8.03 -13.61
CA ASP A 176 -7.35 9.40 -14.01
C ASP A 176 -6.85 10.23 -12.82
N GLY A 177 -7.34 9.94 -11.61
CA GLY A 177 -6.81 10.49 -10.36
C GLY A 177 -5.33 10.12 -10.16
N LEU A 178 -4.96 8.84 -10.36
CA LEU A 178 -3.57 8.41 -10.31
C LEU A 178 -2.68 9.09 -11.35
N GLN A 179 -3.20 9.29 -12.57
CA GLN A 179 -2.44 10.00 -13.59
C GLN A 179 -2.21 11.47 -13.22
N LYS A 180 -3.21 12.14 -12.64
CA LYS A 180 -3.08 13.51 -12.15
C LYS A 180 -2.06 13.58 -11.01
N LEU A 181 -2.13 12.66 -10.04
CA LEU A 181 -1.18 12.60 -8.93
C LEU A 181 0.26 12.42 -9.44
N ARG A 182 0.49 11.49 -10.36
CA ARG A 182 1.82 11.28 -10.96
C ARG A 182 2.35 12.55 -11.62
N LYS A 183 1.52 13.26 -12.38
CA LYS A 183 1.91 14.53 -13.00
C LYS A 183 2.26 15.60 -11.96
N ALA A 184 1.48 15.70 -10.88
CA ALA A 184 1.71 16.66 -9.82
C ALA A 184 3.04 16.38 -9.08
N VAL A 185 3.33 15.11 -8.78
CA VAL A 185 4.62 14.68 -8.18
C VAL A 185 5.80 15.02 -9.09
N THR A 186 5.70 14.72 -10.39
CA THR A 186 6.77 15.02 -11.36
C THR A 186 7.04 16.52 -11.48
N VAL A 187 6.01 17.36 -11.42
CA VAL A 187 6.14 18.83 -11.53
C VAL A 187 6.77 19.44 -10.27
N LYS A 188 6.50 18.88 -9.07
CA LYS A 188 7.11 19.35 -7.81
C LYS A 188 8.55 18.83 -7.60
N GLY A 189 9.07 17.96 -8.46
CA GLY A 189 10.46 17.45 -8.35
C GLY A 189 10.67 16.48 -7.19
N CYS A 190 9.62 15.83 -6.70
CA CYS A 190 9.65 14.84 -5.61
C CYS A 190 9.97 13.41 -6.09
N LEU A 191 10.70 13.25 -7.19
CA LEU A 191 11.29 11.98 -7.68
C LEU A 191 12.68 12.23 -8.21
#